data_e8f2423a829b26004e82eb28b76b0b4b
#
_entry.id   e8f2423a829b26004e82eb28b76b0b4b
#
_cell.length_a   1.000
_cell.length_b   1.000
_cell.length_c   1.000
_cell.angle_alpha   90.00
_cell.angle_beta   90.00
_cell.angle_gamma   90.00
#
_symmetry.space_group_name_H-M   'P 1'
#
loop_
_entity.id
_entity.type
_entity.pdbx_description
1 polymer ?
#
loop_
_entity_poly.entity_id
_entity_poly.type
_entity_poly.pdbx_seq_one_letter_code
_entity_poly.pdbx_strand_id
1 'polypeptide(L)'
;PSSLLLLTNNENGASKTVYISEGADLLSKTNNKNLDVGAYTKFNIDSTSMINSTLYVFAAGGQKNEGNIVFNGEIKSDVWNKTSNSIDYYTFNTDGLTKDNNTVFFQSTGSTILALHQILVVERENIQLAVEDLEKYYGGSEKLNATLKDGAGNPIANKTITFTINGQKYNRTTNSNGIASLAINLRPGVYDVTAMYDNMSVYSKVVVKTTIEGKNLVKMYQNGTQFFATFLGTDGKPLANNTKVTFNINGVF
;
A
#
# COMPACT_ATOMS: atom_id res chain seq x y z
N PRO A 1 -13.48 -34.26 12.74
CA PRO A 1 -13.62 -33.71 11.40
C PRO A 1 -12.52 -32.70 11.16
N SER A 2 -11.81 -32.85 10.04
CA SER A 2 -10.77 -31.90 9.64
C SER A 2 -11.33 -30.99 8.55
N SER A 3 -11.08 -29.71 8.64
CA SER A 3 -11.36 -28.74 7.58
C SER A 3 -10.07 -28.46 6.82
N LEU A 4 -10.16 -28.38 5.50
CA LEU A 4 -9.07 -27.99 4.61
C LEU A 4 -9.32 -26.59 4.11
N LEU A 5 -8.41 -25.65 4.40
CA LEU A 5 -8.36 -24.36 3.75
C LEU A 5 -7.40 -24.44 2.56
N LEU A 6 -7.93 -24.33 1.34
CA LEU A 6 -7.13 -24.26 0.13
C LEU A 6 -6.95 -22.80 -0.27
N LEU A 7 -5.71 -22.33 -0.27
CA LEU A 7 -5.33 -21.01 -0.78
C LEU A 7 -4.78 -21.19 -2.20
N THR A 8 -5.39 -20.50 -3.17
CA THR A 8 -4.92 -20.49 -4.56
C THR A 8 -4.46 -19.09 -4.92
N ASN A 9 -3.39 -18.99 -5.72
CA ASN A 9 -2.95 -17.73 -6.29
C ASN A 9 -3.76 -17.42 -7.56
N ASN A 10 -4.24 -16.18 -7.66
CA ASN A 10 -4.84 -15.63 -8.87
C ASN A 10 -4.06 -14.35 -9.24
N GLU A 11 -3.18 -14.45 -10.20
CA GLU A 11 -2.26 -13.37 -10.59
C GLU A 11 -2.95 -12.08 -11.04
N ASN A 12 -4.20 -12.17 -11.52
CA ASN A 12 -4.98 -11.04 -12.04
C ASN A 12 -6.16 -10.65 -11.14
N GLY A 13 -6.31 -11.29 -9.99
CA GLY A 13 -7.42 -11.04 -9.06
C GLY A 13 -7.07 -10.06 -7.93
N ALA A 14 -8.09 -9.66 -7.19
CA ALA A 14 -7.89 -8.94 -5.92
C ALA A 14 -7.01 -9.77 -4.97
N SER A 15 -6.07 -9.13 -4.30
CA SER A 15 -5.28 -9.80 -3.29
C SER A 15 -6.15 -10.13 -2.07
N LYS A 16 -5.93 -11.30 -1.45
CA LYS A 16 -6.69 -11.73 -0.28
C LYS A 16 -5.76 -11.94 0.89
N THR A 17 -6.09 -11.32 2.02
CA THR A 17 -5.45 -11.63 3.30
C THR A 17 -6.41 -12.46 4.13
N VAL A 18 -5.94 -13.59 4.66
CA VAL A 18 -6.73 -14.51 5.46
C VAL A 18 -6.23 -14.46 6.89
N TYR A 19 -7.13 -14.12 7.80
CA TYR A 19 -6.89 -14.14 9.24
C TYR A 19 -7.63 -15.35 9.81
N ILE A 20 -6.93 -16.22 10.52
CA ILE A 20 -7.49 -17.43 11.12
C ILE A 20 -7.38 -17.30 12.63
N SER A 21 -8.49 -17.48 13.33
CA SER A 21 -8.51 -17.71 14.76
C SER A 21 -8.94 -19.14 15.01
N GLU A 22 -8.10 -19.90 15.67
CA GLU A 22 -8.37 -21.27 16.06
C GLU A 22 -8.82 -21.29 17.51
N GLY A 23 -9.86 -22.08 17.79
CA GLY A 23 -10.41 -22.27 19.12
C GLY A 23 -11.29 -23.51 19.18
N ALA A 24 -11.59 -23.92 20.38
CA ALA A 24 -12.52 -25.01 20.68
C ALA A 24 -13.15 -24.78 22.06
N ASP A 25 -13.98 -23.74 22.16
CA ASP A 25 -14.63 -23.36 23.40
C ASP A 25 -16.02 -24.01 23.49
N LEU A 26 -16.23 -24.77 24.56
CA LEU A 26 -17.52 -25.39 24.87
C LEU A 26 -18.41 -24.39 25.61
N LEU A 27 -19.51 -23.99 24.97
CA LEU A 27 -20.43 -22.94 25.46
C LEU A 27 -21.79 -23.52 25.75
N SER A 28 -22.44 -23.09 26.84
CA SER A 28 -23.81 -23.53 27.17
C SER A 28 -24.55 -22.49 28.02
N LYS A 29 -25.80 -22.19 27.65
CA LYS A 29 -26.66 -21.35 28.46
C LYS A 29 -27.47 -22.12 29.47
N THR A 30 -27.80 -23.39 29.24
CA THR A 30 -28.90 -24.05 29.95
C THR A 30 -28.52 -25.10 30.95
N ASN A 31 -27.39 -25.79 30.86
CA ASN A 31 -27.22 -27.05 31.61
C ASN A 31 -25.89 -27.25 32.34
N ASN A 32 -24.97 -26.30 32.34
CA ASN A 32 -23.73 -26.50 33.05
C ASN A 32 -23.20 -25.21 33.67
N LYS A 33 -23.27 -25.13 35.00
CA LYS A 33 -22.81 -23.95 35.77
C LYS A 33 -21.31 -23.64 35.61
N ASN A 34 -20.56 -24.51 34.94
CA ASN A 34 -19.13 -24.40 34.76
C ASN A 34 -18.74 -24.07 33.31
N LEU A 35 -19.71 -23.84 32.42
CA LEU A 35 -19.44 -23.44 31.02
C LEU A 35 -19.81 -21.99 30.80
N ASP A 36 -18.97 -21.31 30.03
CA ASP A 36 -19.24 -19.95 29.58
C ASP A 36 -20.42 -19.92 28.61
N VAL A 37 -21.13 -18.78 28.58
CA VAL A 37 -22.26 -18.56 27.65
C VAL A 37 -21.73 -18.13 26.30
N GLY A 38 -20.52 -17.59 26.23
CA GLY A 38 -19.96 -17.10 24.99
C GLY A 38 -18.43 -16.98 24.99
N ALA A 39 -17.87 -16.95 23.81
CA ALA A 39 -16.44 -16.81 23.55
C ALA A 39 -16.14 -15.63 22.62
N TYR A 40 -15.06 -14.93 22.90
CA TYR A 40 -14.62 -13.76 22.13
C TYR A 40 -13.37 -14.06 21.30
N THR A 41 -13.35 -13.53 20.09
CA THR A 41 -12.16 -13.46 19.26
C THR A 41 -11.93 -12.01 18.79
N LYS A 42 -10.69 -11.62 18.64
CA LYS A 42 -10.29 -10.32 18.11
C LYS A 42 -9.44 -10.49 16.88
N PHE A 43 -9.71 -9.68 15.86
CA PHE A 43 -8.86 -9.55 14.68
C PHE A 43 -8.33 -8.12 14.59
N ASN A 44 -7.01 -7.98 14.52
CA ASN A 44 -6.36 -6.73 14.13
C ASN A 44 -6.01 -6.85 12.66
N ILE A 45 -6.57 -5.99 11.83
CA ILE A 45 -6.42 -6.06 10.39
C ILE A 45 -5.81 -4.77 9.85
N ASP A 46 -5.13 -4.89 8.73
CA ASP A 46 -4.84 -3.75 7.90
C ASP A 46 -6.06 -3.49 6.98
N SER A 47 -6.72 -2.35 7.16
CA SER A 47 -7.90 -1.96 6.35
C SER A 47 -7.53 -1.21 5.06
N THR A 48 -6.25 -1.11 4.74
CA THR A 48 -5.75 -0.40 3.57
C THR A 48 -6.23 -1.05 2.27
N SER A 49 -6.72 -0.25 1.35
CA SER A 49 -7.18 -0.68 0.00
C SER A 49 -8.16 -1.86 0.03
N MET A 50 -8.93 -1.99 1.10
CA MET A 50 -9.93 -3.04 1.24
C MET A 50 -11.11 -2.80 0.27
N ILE A 51 -11.47 -3.84 -0.48
CA ILE A 51 -12.63 -3.83 -1.39
C ILE A 51 -13.82 -4.50 -0.72
N ASN A 52 -13.55 -5.65 -0.10
CA ASN A 52 -14.58 -6.51 0.48
C ASN A 52 -13.98 -7.34 1.61
N SER A 53 -14.85 -7.88 2.47
CA SER A 53 -14.44 -8.86 3.47
C SER A 53 -15.58 -9.82 3.80
N THR A 54 -15.19 -11.05 4.16
CA THR A 54 -16.13 -12.09 4.55
C THR A 54 -15.61 -12.80 5.80
N LEU A 55 -16.43 -12.87 6.83
CA LEU A 55 -16.16 -13.65 8.02
C LEU A 55 -16.87 -15.00 7.93
N TYR A 56 -16.13 -16.07 8.08
CA TYR A 56 -16.64 -17.43 8.21
C TYR A 56 -16.49 -17.85 9.68
N VAL A 57 -17.57 -18.31 10.28
CA VAL A 57 -17.60 -18.81 11.65
C VAL A 57 -18.09 -20.26 11.68
N PHE A 58 -17.45 -21.10 12.46
CA PHE A 58 -17.73 -22.53 12.52
C PHE A 58 -18.08 -22.95 13.94
N ALA A 59 -19.09 -23.78 14.07
CA ALA A 59 -19.46 -24.41 15.34
C ALA A 59 -19.86 -25.87 15.15
N ALA A 60 -19.82 -26.64 16.23
CA ALA A 60 -20.33 -28.01 16.25
C ALA A 60 -21.33 -28.18 17.41
N GLY A 61 -22.27 -29.11 17.27
CA GLY A 61 -23.22 -29.47 18.31
C GLY A 61 -24.40 -28.49 18.44
N GLY A 62 -24.46 -27.41 17.66
CA GLY A 62 -25.61 -26.50 17.67
C GLY A 62 -26.89 -27.16 17.17
N GLN A 63 -28.03 -26.77 17.72
CA GLN A 63 -29.34 -27.23 17.28
C GLN A 63 -29.94 -26.20 16.32
N LYS A 64 -30.97 -26.60 15.62
CA LYS A 64 -31.68 -25.72 14.68
C LYS A 64 -32.25 -24.49 15.40
N ASN A 65 -32.02 -23.32 14.82
CA ASN A 65 -32.43 -22.00 15.33
C ASN A 65 -31.78 -21.69 16.70
N GLU A 66 -30.52 -21.98 16.87
CA GLU A 66 -29.79 -21.75 18.10
C GLU A 66 -28.49 -20.95 17.83
N GLY A 67 -28.07 -20.22 18.86
CA GLY A 67 -26.82 -19.50 18.89
C GLY A 67 -26.81 -18.17 18.17
N ASN A 68 -26.14 -17.22 18.77
CA ASN A 68 -25.92 -15.90 18.16
C ASN A 68 -24.46 -15.72 17.81
N ILE A 69 -24.21 -14.99 16.75
CA ILE A 69 -22.91 -14.42 16.42
C ILE A 69 -23.03 -12.91 16.45
N VAL A 70 -22.12 -12.27 17.16
CA VAL A 70 -22.03 -10.80 17.18
C VAL A 70 -20.70 -10.41 16.53
N PHE A 71 -20.76 -9.65 15.44
CA PHE A 71 -19.59 -9.10 14.78
C PHE A 71 -19.61 -7.58 14.89
N ASN A 72 -18.60 -6.99 15.55
CA ASN A 72 -18.50 -5.54 15.77
C ASN A 72 -19.80 -4.89 16.29
N GLY A 73 -20.56 -5.62 17.12
CA GLY A 73 -21.83 -5.16 17.68
C GLY A 73 -23.06 -5.49 16.82
N GLU A 74 -22.91 -5.94 15.59
CA GLU A 74 -24.02 -6.46 14.78
C GLU A 74 -24.36 -7.89 15.19
N ILE A 75 -25.61 -8.13 15.58
CA ILE A 75 -26.08 -9.43 16.06
C ILE A 75 -26.78 -10.18 14.92
N LYS A 76 -26.39 -11.43 14.70
CA LYS A 76 -27.14 -12.42 13.92
C LYS A 76 -27.60 -13.50 14.88
N SER A 77 -28.91 -13.64 15.01
CA SER A 77 -29.52 -14.61 15.91
C SER A 77 -29.87 -15.91 15.19
N ASP A 78 -29.93 -16.98 15.95
CA ASP A 78 -30.39 -18.30 15.49
C ASP A 78 -29.64 -18.82 14.26
N VAL A 79 -28.32 -18.65 14.26
CA VAL A 79 -27.47 -18.86 13.07
C VAL A 79 -27.18 -20.33 12.78
N TRP A 80 -27.33 -21.23 13.76
CA TRP A 80 -27.07 -22.65 13.58
C TRP A 80 -28.32 -23.38 13.10
N ASN A 81 -28.17 -24.16 12.06
CA ASN A 81 -29.31 -24.79 11.37
C ASN A 81 -29.19 -26.31 11.22
N LYS A 82 -28.08 -26.90 11.63
CA LYS A 82 -27.85 -28.35 11.50
C LYS A 82 -28.24 -29.11 12.76
N THR A 83 -28.53 -30.37 12.58
CA THR A 83 -28.80 -31.29 13.69
C THR A 83 -27.53 -31.61 14.46
N SER A 84 -27.65 -31.97 15.74
CA SER A 84 -26.58 -32.42 16.62
C SER A 84 -25.61 -33.39 15.91
N ASN A 85 -24.29 -33.28 16.21
CA ASN A 85 -23.17 -34.04 15.69
C ASN A 85 -22.63 -33.62 14.28
N SER A 86 -23.02 -32.49 13.75
CA SER A 86 -22.42 -31.93 12.53
C SER A 86 -21.72 -30.60 12.81
N ILE A 87 -20.75 -30.26 11.96
CA ILE A 87 -20.21 -28.91 11.91
C ILE A 87 -21.16 -28.04 11.11
N ASP A 88 -21.49 -26.91 11.67
CA ASP A 88 -22.23 -25.85 11.02
C ASP A 88 -21.32 -24.65 10.74
N TYR A 89 -21.65 -23.83 9.78
CA TYR A 89 -20.95 -22.58 9.53
C TYR A 89 -21.92 -21.48 9.14
N TYR A 90 -21.52 -20.26 9.44
CA TYR A 90 -22.23 -19.05 9.04
C TYR A 90 -21.26 -18.07 8.41
N THR A 91 -21.75 -17.26 7.45
CA THR A 91 -20.95 -16.27 6.76
C THR A 91 -21.54 -14.89 6.93
N PHE A 92 -20.68 -13.93 7.25
CA PHE A 92 -21.02 -12.51 7.25
C PHE A 92 -20.29 -11.80 6.12
N ASN A 93 -21.00 -10.95 5.37
CA ASN A 93 -20.36 -9.86 4.67
C ASN A 93 -20.10 -8.78 5.70
N THR A 94 -18.85 -8.44 5.89
CA THR A 94 -18.43 -7.58 6.99
C THR A 94 -18.24 -6.15 6.51
N ASP A 95 -19.32 -5.44 6.31
CA ASP A 95 -19.29 -3.99 6.14
C ASP A 95 -18.89 -3.36 7.49
N GLY A 96 -17.94 -2.45 7.49
CA GLY A 96 -17.53 -1.74 8.72
C GLY A 96 -16.36 -2.38 9.49
N LEU A 97 -15.50 -3.13 8.82
CA LEU A 97 -14.20 -3.49 9.39
C LEU A 97 -13.41 -2.24 9.76
N THR A 98 -12.87 -2.23 10.96
CA THR A 98 -11.92 -1.22 11.43
C THR A 98 -10.51 -1.78 11.40
N LYS A 99 -9.51 -0.91 11.42
CA LYS A 99 -8.10 -1.33 11.47
C LYS A 99 -7.79 -2.20 12.67
N ASP A 100 -8.33 -1.84 13.83
CA ASP A 100 -8.06 -2.49 15.11
C ASP A 100 -9.37 -2.87 15.80
N ASN A 101 -9.31 -3.90 16.66
CA ASN A 101 -10.41 -4.31 17.54
C ASN A 101 -11.67 -4.83 16.85
N ASN A 102 -11.54 -5.48 15.69
CA ASN A 102 -12.67 -6.23 15.16
C ASN A 102 -12.95 -7.43 16.05
N THR A 103 -14.17 -7.54 16.54
CA THR A 103 -14.56 -8.55 17.52
C THR A 103 -15.60 -9.50 16.97
N VAL A 104 -15.41 -10.77 17.20
CA VAL A 104 -16.41 -11.82 16.99
C VAL A 104 -16.77 -12.40 18.35
N PHE A 105 -18.05 -12.47 18.65
CA PHE A 105 -18.55 -13.10 19.87
C PHE A 105 -19.52 -14.21 19.50
N PHE A 106 -19.20 -15.43 19.92
CA PHE A 106 -20.09 -16.58 19.88
C PHE A 106 -20.93 -16.61 21.14
N GLN A 107 -22.21 -16.84 21.02
CA GLN A 107 -23.10 -16.97 22.16
C GLN A 107 -23.99 -18.20 22.00
N SER A 108 -23.99 -19.07 22.99
CA SER A 108 -24.99 -20.10 23.13
C SER A 108 -26.32 -19.48 23.61
N THR A 109 -27.41 -19.80 22.96
CA THR A 109 -28.75 -19.38 23.37
C THR A 109 -29.56 -20.51 24.01
N GLY A 110 -29.08 -21.71 23.97
CA GLY A 110 -29.77 -22.91 24.50
C GLY A 110 -28.82 -24.02 24.90
N SER A 111 -28.71 -25.03 24.07
CA SER A 111 -27.91 -26.22 24.32
C SER A 111 -26.40 -25.96 24.30
N THR A 112 -25.62 -27.01 24.48
CA THR A 112 -24.16 -26.92 24.39
C THR A 112 -23.72 -26.84 22.94
N ILE A 113 -22.93 -25.84 22.63
CA ILE A 113 -22.26 -25.66 21.33
C ILE A 113 -20.75 -25.63 21.53
N LEU A 114 -20.01 -26.14 20.58
CA LEU A 114 -18.57 -26.01 20.48
C LEU A 114 -18.23 -24.94 19.48
N ALA A 115 -17.79 -23.77 19.96
CA ALA A 115 -17.29 -22.71 19.10
C ALA A 115 -15.93 -23.14 18.56
N LEU A 116 -15.79 -23.16 17.24
CA LEU A 116 -14.58 -23.62 16.53
C LEU A 116 -13.81 -22.44 15.94
N HIS A 117 -13.40 -22.59 14.70
CA HIS A 117 -12.57 -21.62 14.01
C HIS A 117 -13.37 -20.41 13.50
N GLN A 118 -12.68 -19.30 13.39
CA GLN A 118 -13.15 -18.15 12.64
C GLN A 118 -12.12 -17.80 11.56
N ILE A 119 -12.58 -17.56 10.35
CA ILE A 119 -11.75 -17.21 9.21
C ILE A 119 -12.27 -15.90 8.64
N LEU A 120 -11.49 -14.84 8.75
CA LEU A 120 -11.79 -13.56 8.13
C LEU A 120 -10.96 -13.42 6.86
N VAL A 121 -11.64 -13.32 5.72
CA VAL A 121 -11.02 -13.08 4.42
C VAL A 121 -11.22 -11.63 4.07
N VAL A 122 -10.14 -10.89 3.88
CA VAL A 122 -10.16 -9.49 3.45
C VAL A 122 -9.63 -9.42 2.04
N GLU A 123 -10.47 -8.96 1.12
CA GLU A 123 -10.10 -8.70 -0.27
C GLU A 123 -9.60 -7.28 -0.43
N ARG A 124 -8.48 -7.10 -1.14
CA ARG A 124 -7.82 -5.82 -1.37
C ARG A 124 -7.66 -5.55 -2.84
N GLU A 125 -7.71 -4.28 -3.20
CA GLU A 125 -7.27 -3.86 -4.52
C GLU A 125 -5.80 -4.27 -4.73
N ASN A 126 -5.53 -4.96 -5.84
CA ASN A 126 -4.16 -5.19 -6.26
C ASN A 126 -3.67 -3.92 -6.97
N ILE A 127 -3.00 -3.04 -6.24
CA ILE A 127 -2.51 -1.77 -6.75
C ILE A 127 -1.03 -1.89 -7.05
N GLN A 128 -0.60 -1.34 -8.19
CA GLN A 128 0.78 -1.28 -8.62
C GLN A 128 1.24 0.18 -8.67
N LEU A 129 2.25 0.51 -7.89
CA LEU A 129 2.96 1.77 -7.94
C LEU A 129 4.31 1.56 -8.62
N ALA A 130 4.61 2.33 -9.65
CA ALA A 130 5.88 2.31 -10.35
C ALA A 130 6.42 3.73 -10.51
N VAL A 131 7.74 3.87 -10.40
CA VAL A 131 8.47 5.12 -10.66
C VAL A 131 9.73 4.77 -11.43
N GLU A 132 9.96 5.45 -12.56
CA GLU A 132 11.18 5.28 -13.33
C GLU A 132 12.24 6.30 -12.88
N ASP A 133 13.52 5.96 -13.05
CA ASP A 133 14.62 6.89 -12.83
C ASP A 133 14.52 8.07 -13.79
N LEU A 134 14.88 9.25 -13.31
CA LEU A 134 14.90 10.45 -14.14
C LEU A 134 16.34 10.95 -14.31
N GLU A 135 16.74 11.10 -15.56
CA GLU A 135 17.96 11.81 -15.92
C GLU A 135 17.60 13.08 -16.72
N LYS A 136 18.13 14.23 -16.29
CA LYS A 136 17.86 15.51 -16.93
C LYS A 136 19.04 16.46 -16.78
N TYR A 137 19.11 17.47 -17.63
CA TYR A 137 20.02 18.60 -17.44
C TYR A 137 19.43 19.66 -16.50
N TYR A 138 20.30 20.38 -15.83
CA TYR A 138 19.87 21.49 -14.97
C TYR A 138 19.03 22.49 -15.75
N GLY A 139 17.89 22.89 -15.19
CA GLY A 139 16.92 23.77 -15.85
C GLY A 139 16.01 23.08 -16.88
N GLY A 140 16.20 21.79 -17.20
CA GLY A 140 15.31 21.04 -18.09
C GLY A 140 13.89 20.92 -17.53
N SER A 141 12.92 20.68 -18.42
CA SER A 141 11.49 20.64 -18.08
C SER A 141 10.98 19.24 -17.71
N GLU A 142 11.83 18.23 -17.80
CA GLU A 142 11.49 16.84 -17.51
C GLU A 142 11.04 16.69 -16.05
N LYS A 143 10.05 15.81 -15.85
CA LYS A 143 9.45 15.56 -14.54
C LYS A 143 9.67 14.12 -14.12
N LEU A 144 9.83 13.90 -12.84
CA LEU A 144 9.73 12.55 -12.28
C LEU A 144 8.26 12.14 -12.25
N ASN A 145 7.96 10.97 -12.82
CA ASN A 145 6.61 10.46 -12.93
C ASN A 145 6.45 9.17 -12.12
N ALA A 146 5.41 9.13 -11.31
CA ALA A 146 4.92 7.92 -10.68
C ALA A 146 3.65 7.47 -11.37
N THR A 147 3.55 6.17 -11.65
CA THR A 147 2.37 5.57 -12.28
C THR A 147 1.67 4.67 -11.29
N LEU A 148 0.35 4.83 -11.15
CA LEU A 148 -0.51 4.03 -10.30
C LEU A 148 -1.53 3.29 -11.16
N LYS A 149 -1.57 1.95 -11.03
CA LYS A 149 -2.47 1.07 -11.78
C LYS A 149 -3.14 0.07 -10.86
N ASP A 150 -4.31 -0.42 -11.26
CA ASP A 150 -4.94 -1.58 -10.65
C ASP A 150 -4.30 -2.90 -11.11
N GLY A 151 -4.75 -4.04 -10.55
CA GLY A 151 -4.23 -5.35 -10.89
C GLY A 151 -4.49 -5.79 -12.34
N ALA A 152 -5.45 -5.18 -13.02
CA ALA A 152 -5.74 -5.40 -14.43
C ALA A 152 -4.91 -4.48 -15.35
N GLY A 153 -4.08 -3.58 -14.76
CA GLY A 153 -3.24 -2.64 -15.49
C GLY A 153 -3.95 -1.33 -15.87
N ASN A 154 -5.19 -1.11 -15.43
CA ASN A 154 -5.90 0.14 -15.69
C ASN A 154 -5.34 1.28 -14.82
N PRO A 155 -5.29 2.51 -15.34
CA PRO A 155 -4.80 3.66 -14.60
C PRO A 155 -5.76 4.05 -13.44
N ILE A 156 -5.20 4.40 -12.29
CA ILE A 156 -5.96 4.89 -11.14
C ILE A 156 -5.75 6.40 -11.02
N ALA A 157 -6.80 7.17 -11.29
CA ALA A 157 -6.80 8.62 -11.23
C ALA A 157 -7.20 9.17 -9.85
N ASN A 158 -6.92 10.46 -9.63
CA ASN A 158 -7.33 11.23 -8.44
C ASN A 158 -6.80 10.67 -7.10
N LYS A 159 -5.67 9.97 -7.12
CA LYS A 159 -4.98 9.47 -5.93
C LYS A 159 -3.75 10.31 -5.63
N THR A 160 -3.46 10.53 -4.36
CA THR A 160 -2.30 11.31 -3.94
C THR A 160 -1.09 10.42 -3.77
N ILE A 161 -0.02 10.71 -4.52
CA ILE A 161 1.31 10.12 -4.35
C ILE A 161 2.18 11.09 -3.57
N THR A 162 2.87 10.61 -2.56
CA THR A 162 3.85 11.38 -1.78
C THR A 162 5.25 11.04 -2.25
N PHE A 163 5.93 12.01 -2.87
CA PHE A 163 7.36 11.91 -3.19
C PHE A 163 8.18 12.47 -2.03
N THR A 164 9.23 11.77 -1.65
CA THR A 164 10.22 12.25 -0.68
C THR A 164 11.58 12.33 -1.35
N ILE A 165 12.20 13.51 -1.35
CA ILE A 165 13.52 13.79 -1.88
C ILE A 165 14.26 14.75 -0.94
N ASN A 166 15.50 14.45 -0.57
CA ASN A 166 16.27 15.21 0.43
C ASN A 166 15.48 15.46 1.74
N GLY A 167 14.68 14.49 2.20
CA GLY A 167 13.85 14.59 3.39
C GLY A 167 12.61 15.48 3.24
N GLN A 168 12.40 16.14 2.11
CA GLN A 168 11.23 16.95 1.82
C GLN A 168 10.14 16.13 1.14
N LYS A 169 8.88 16.31 1.55
CA LYS A 169 7.71 15.62 1.01
C LYS A 169 6.94 16.50 0.05
N TYR A 170 6.54 15.92 -1.07
CA TYR A 170 5.76 16.58 -2.13
C TYR A 170 4.58 15.70 -2.52
N ASN A 171 3.37 16.18 -2.30
CA ASN A 171 2.16 15.49 -2.69
C ASN A 171 1.77 15.85 -4.13
N ARG A 172 1.46 14.84 -4.94
CA ARG A 172 0.99 15.00 -6.33
C ARG A 172 -0.17 14.05 -6.58
N THR A 173 -1.17 14.54 -7.30
CA THR A 173 -2.37 13.74 -7.62
C THR A 173 -2.20 13.09 -8.98
N THR A 174 -2.61 11.83 -9.11
CA THR A 174 -2.62 11.10 -10.37
C THR A 174 -3.68 11.68 -11.32
N ASN A 175 -3.32 11.86 -12.58
CA ASN A 175 -4.22 12.26 -13.65
C ASN A 175 -5.06 11.08 -14.19
N SER A 176 -5.83 11.30 -15.26
CA SER A 176 -6.64 10.26 -15.92
C SER A 176 -5.83 9.05 -16.42
N ASN A 177 -4.53 9.23 -16.65
CA ASN A 177 -3.62 8.14 -17.05
C ASN A 177 -2.92 7.47 -15.85
N GLY A 178 -3.35 7.77 -14.62
CA GLY A 178 -2.74 7.24 -13.40
C GLY A 178 -1.36 7.82 -13.09
N ILE A 179 -0.96 8.95 -13.69
CA ILE A 179 0.37 9.52 -13.56
C ILE A 179 0.36 10.73 -12.61
N ALA A 180 1.20 10.67 -11.58
CA ALA A 180 1.55 11.79 -10.71
C ALA A 180 2.94 12.32 -11.10
N SER A 181 3.07 13.63 -11.36
CA SER A 181 4.30 14.25 -11.86
C SER A 181 4.90 15.22 -10.86
N LEU A 182 6.19 15.10 -10.58
CA LEU A 182 6.97 16.01 -9.76
C LEU A 182 8.00 16.77 -10.61
N ALA A 183 7.89 18.11 -10.65
CA ALA A 183 8.92 18.93 -11.27
C ALA A 183 10.19 18.94 -10.41
N ILE A 184 11.34 18.75 -11.04
CA ILE A 184 12.64 18.67 -10.37
C ILE A 184 13.45 19.95 -10.66
N ASN A 185 13.58 20.80 -9.64
CA ASN A 185 14.35 22.05 -9.69
C ASN A 185 15.56 21.99 -8.72
N LEU A 186 16.29 20.89 -8.79
CA LEU A 186 17.47 20.65 -7.93
C LEU A 186 18.75 21.05 -8.69
N ARG A 187 19.80 21.35 -7.93
CA ARG A 187 21.15 21.60 -8.49
C ARG A 187 21.70 20.29 -9.13
N PRO A 188 22.72 20.39 -9.98
CA PRO A 188 23.40 19.18 -10.49
C PRO A 188 23.82 18.25 -9.37
N GLY A 189 23.51 16.95 -9.51
CA GLY A 189 23.75 15.93 -8.48
C GLY A 189 22.92 14.69 -8.71
N VAL A 190 23.07 13.72 -7.80
CA VAL A 190 22.29 12.47 -7.78
C VAL A 190 21.47 12.46 -6.49
N TYR A 191 20.20 12.15 -6.63
CA TYR A 191 19.21 12.20 -5.56
C TYR A 191 18.42 10.90 -5.49
N ASP A 192 18.35 10.31 -4.32
CA ASP A 192 17.43 9.20 -4.06
C ASP A 192 16.02 9.76 -3.78
N VAL A 193 15.04 9.15 -4.39
CA VAL A 193 13.63 9.51 -4.25
C VAL A 193 12.83 8.30 -3.80
N THR A 194 11.93 8.52 -2.88
CA THR A 194 10.92 7.55 -2.50
C THR A 194 9.54 8.08 -2.92
N ALA A 195 8.79 7.30 -3.69
CA ALA A 195 7.38 7.56 -3.95
C ALA A 195 6.53 6.61 -3.12
N MET A 196 5.49 7.15 -2.49
CA MET A 196 4.61 6.41 -1.60
C MET A 196 3.15 6.59 -2.00
N TYR A 197 2.43 5.49 -2.01
CA TYR A 197 0.97 5.48 -2.05
C TYR A 197 0.48 4.47 -1.02
N ASP A 198 -0.33 4.97 -0.08
CA ASP A 198 -0.81 4.17 1.03
C ASP A 198 0.38 3.51 1.79
N ASN A 199 0.41 2.20 1.95
CA ASN A 199 1.52 1.47 2.59
C ASN A 199 2.62 1.01 1.60
N MET A 200 2.48 1.33 0.30
CA MET A 200 3.46 0.98 -0.72
C MET A 200 4.54 2.05 -0.84
N SER A 201 5.78 1.62 -1.02
CA SER A 201 6.93 2.49 -1.26
C SER A 201 7.75 1.96 -2.42
N VAL A 202 8.11 2.83 -3.35
CA VAL A 202 9.00 2.53 -4.48
C VAL A 202 10.13 3.54 -4.51
N TYR A 203 11.34 3.06 -4.82
CA TYR A 203 12.56 3.86 -4.86
C TYR A 203 12.96 4.14 -6.31
N SER A 204 13.50 5.32 -6.53
CA SER A 204 13.97 5.79 -7.83
C SER A 204 15.13 6.76 -7.64
N LYS A 205 15.88 7.03 -8.70
CA LYS A 205 16.97 8.00 -8.72
C LYS A 205 16.66 9.14 -9.67
N VAL A 206 17.03 10.33 -9.24
CA VAL A 206 17.04 11.52 -10.09
C VAL A 206 18.47 11.97 -10.28
N VAL A 207 18.92 12.02 -11.53
CA VAL A 207 20.23 12.53 -11.92
C VAL A 207 20.05 13.87 -12.61
N VAL A 208 20.51 14.95 -11.98
CA VAL A 208 20.54 16.27 -12.61
C VAL A 208 21.95 16.54 -13.09
N LYS A 209 22.14 16.59 -14.40
CA LYS A 209 23.41 16.86 -15.06
C LYS A 209 23.70 18.36 -15.08
N THR A 210 24.99 18.71 -15.00
CA THR A 210 25.42 20.10 -15.19
C THR A 210 25.27 20.55 -16.63
N THR A 211 24.94 21.81 -16.84
CA THR A 211 24.94 22.45 -18.15
C THR A 211 26.22 23.26 -18.39
N ILE A 212 27.14 23.25 -17.42
CA ILE A 212 28.44 23.91 -17.56
C ILE A 212 29.52 22.90 -17.15
N GLU A 213 30.45 22.63 -18.06
CA GLU A 213 31.57 21.76 -17.84
C GLU A 213 32.87 22.56 -18.03
N GLY A 214 33.76 22.49 -17.06
CA GLY A 214 35.04 23.14 -17.08
C GLY A 214 36.04 22.43 -16.21
N LYS A 215 37.32 22.62 -16.49
CA LYS A 215 38.42 22.09 -15.67
C LYS A 215 39.14 23.23 -14.99
N ASN A 216 39.57 23.00 -13.75
CA ASN A 216 40.44 23.96 -13.06
C ASN A 216 41.71 24.20 -13.90
N LEU A 217 42.10 25.46 -14.03
CA LEU A 217 43.32 25.86 -14.68
C LEU A 217 44.34 26.31 -13.63
N VAL A 218 45.50 25.65 -13.62
CA VAL A 218 46.69 26.09 -12.89
C VAL A 218 47.71 26.46 -13.96
N LYS A 219 48.20 27.70 -13.94
CA LYS A 219 49.20 28.18 -14.91
C LYS A 219 50.28 29.02 -14.27
N MET A 220 51.45 29.00 -14.86
CA MET A 220 52.53 29.92 -14.49
C MET A 220 52.22 31.31 -15.02
N TYR A 221 52.78 32.32 -14.37
CA TYR A 221 52.67 33.71 -14.83
C TYR A 221 53.20 33.84 -16.27
N GLN A 222 52.49 34.61 -17.10
CA GLN A 222 52.77 34.82 -18.52
C GLN A 222 52.66 33.58 -19.42
N ASN A 223 52.23 32.43 -18.94
CA ASN A 223 51.94 31.27 -19.75
C ASN A 223 50.65 31.55 -20.58
N GLY A 224 50.66 31.24 -21.88
CA GLY A 224 49.51 31.46 -22.79
C GLY A 224 48.33 30.51 -22.63
N THR A 225 48.38 29.57 -21.65
CA THR A 225 47.28 28.60 -21.43
C THR A 225 45.97 29.34 -21.10
N GLN A 226 44.88 28.95 -21.76
CA GLN A 226 43.56 29.53 -21.59
C GLN A 226 42.64 28.63 -20.75
N PHE A 227 41.71 29.23 -20.08
CA PHE A 227 40.61 28.53 -19.40
C PHE A 227 39.51 28.25 -20.43
N PHE A 228 39.02 27.00 -20.45
CA PHE A 228 37.92 26.59 -21.34
C PHE A 228 36.76 26.04 -20.50
N ALA A 229 35.57 26.36 -20.93
CA ALA A 229 34.33 25.74 -20.43
C ALA A 229 33.39 25.43 -21.59
N THR A 230 32.69 24.31 -21.47
CA THR A 230 31.63 23.91 -22.38
C THR A 230 30.28 24.29 -21.77
N PHE A 231 29.45 24.94 -22.58
CA PHE A 231 28.11 25.36 -22.18
C PHE A 231 27.09 24.56 -22.97
N LEU A 232 26.16 23.92 -22.24
CA LEU A 232 25.09 23.11 -22.81
C LEU A 232 23.74 23.76 -22.53
N GLY A 233 22.79 23.53 -23.43
CA GLY A 233 21.39 23.80 -23.19
C GLY A 233 20.75 22.80 -22.22
N THR A 234 19.52 23.04 -21.87
CA THR A 234 18.73 22.14 -21.03
C THR A 234 18.40 20.80 -21.69
N ASP A 235 18.63 20.69 -23.00
CA ASP A 235 18.55 19.46 -23.79
C ASP A 235 19.88 18.72 -23.91
N GLY A 236 20.92 19.21 -23.23
CA GLY A 236 22.28 18.64 -23.25
C GLY A 236 23.08 18.92 -24.52
N LYS A 237 22.55 19.72 -25.47
CA LYS A 237 23.29 20.10 -26.67
C LYS A 237 24.12 21.37 -26.43
N PRO A 238 25.23 21.54 -27.15
CA PRO A 238 25.97 22.79 -27.09
C PRO A 238 25.06 24.00 -27.37
N LEU A 239 25.29 25.08 -26.64
CA LEU A 239 24.60 26.33 -26.94
C LEU A 239 24.86 26.78 -28.38
N ALA A 240 23.88 27.53 -28.95
CA ALA A 240 24.01 28.06 -30.27
C ALA A 240 25.29 28.91 -30.41
N ASN A 241 25.87 28.90 -31.64
CA ASN A 241 27.02 29.74 -31.93
C ASN A 241 26.71 31.20 -31.65
N ASN A 242 27.67 31.97 -31.18
CA ASN A 242 27.54 33.36 -30.76
C ASN A 242 26.66 33.59 -29.50
N THR A 243 26.33 32.58 -28.72
CA THR A 243 25.72 32.79 -27.41
C THR A 243 26.69 33.53 -26.50
N LYS A 244 26.25 34.65 -25.91
CA LYS A 244 27.06 35.42 -24.99
C LYS A 244 27.22 34.67 -23.67
N VAL A 245 28.46 34.42 -23.26
CA VAL A 245 28.82 33.84 -21.96
C VAL A 245 29.67 34.82 -21.19
N THR A 246 29.59 34.76 -19.85
CA THR A 246 30.36 35.65 -19.00
C THR A 246 31.17 34.82 -18.02
N PHE A 247 32.46 35.11 -17.94
CA PHE A 247 33.36 34.53 -16.92
C PHE A 247 33.56 35.52 -15.80
N ASN A 248 33.41 35.06 -14.57
CA ASN A 248 33.72 35.85 -13.39
C ASN A 248 35.08 35.38 -12.80
N ILE A 249 36.00 36.31 -12.63
CA ILE A 249 37.29 36.07 -12.00
C ILE A 249 37.45 37.05 -10.85
N ASN A 250 37.50 36.53 -9.63
CA ASN A 250 37.59 37.33 -8.41
C ASN A 250 36.55 38.45 -8.27
N GLY A 251 35.30 38.17 -8.71
CA GLY A 251 34.23 39.18 -8.67
C GLY A 251 34.21 40.18 -9.81
N VAL A 252 35.13 40.06 -10.78
CA VAL A 252 35.16 40.87 -11.99
C VAL A 252 34.57 40.11 -13.19
N PHE A 253 33.59 40.74 -13.89
CA PHE A 253 32.90 40.16 -15.06
C PHE A 253 33.42 40.78 -16.37
#